data_1c333126855049779253703797d44adb
#
_entry.id   1c333126855049779253703797d44adb
#
_cell.length_a   1.000
_cell.length_b   1.000
_cell.length_c   1.000
_cell.angle_alpha   90.00
_cell.angle_beta   90.00
_cell.angle_gamma   90.00
#
_symmetry.space_group_name_H-M   'P 1'
#
loop_
_entity.id
_entity.type
_entity.pdbx_description
1 polymer ?
#
loop_
_entity_poly.entity_id
_entity_poly.type
_entity_poly.pdbx_seq_one_letter_code
_entity_poly.pdbx_strand_id
1 'polypeptide(L)'
;MIRHTAINHKVRTITSVHLGNLSNEQVEGLMTSGLDKLIVSVDGATQEVYEKYRVGGDIEKVFANMTRLMEAKKRHDSEVNVVWNFLVMKQNEHQMDMARERAKEIGVDITFSIMRTNLKDDIIGKVEDNIKNDAEWIPENPDFNPYDLEQKKQKKPIKFCKRPWMETFINWNGDVFPCGCVVTENKYSMGNVFETDFKDIWNGEKYIAARKELLDQPNDLETICHLCKANGYYTP
;
A
#
# COMPACT_ATOMS: atom_id res chain seq x y z
N MET A 1 -4.27 -3.57 -19.95
CA MET A 1 -5.18 -3.33 -18.81
C MET A 1 -5.40 -1.83 -18.57
N ILE A 2 -4.41 -1.02 -18.12
CA ILE A 2 -4.59 0.42 -17.83
C ILE A 2 -5.28 1.17 -18.99
N ARG A 3 -4.72 1.11 -20.20
CA ARG A 3 -5.31 1.76 -21.40
C ARG A 3 -6.75 1.34 -21.66
N HIS A 4 -7.07 0.07 -21.53
CA HIS A 4 -8.42 -0.45 -21.69
C HIS A 4 -9.38 0.17 -20.67
N THR A 5 -8.97 0.22 -19.41
CA THR A 5 -9.77 0.78 -18.30
C THR A 5 -9.98 2.29 -18.47
N ALA A 6 -8.93 3.04 -18.80
CA ALA A 6 -9.00 4.48 -19.01
C ALA A 6 -9.95 4.86 -20.16
N ILE A 7 -9.86 4.16 -21.30
CA ILE A 7 -10.66 4.46 -22.49
C ILE A 7 -12.12 4.02 -22.34
N ASN A 8 -12.34 2.80 -21.85
CA ASN A 8 -13.66 2.16 -21.93
C ASN A 8 -14.53 2.38 -20.68
N HIS A 9 -13.93 2.63 -19.52
CA HIS A 9 -14.67 2.61 -18.25
C HIS A 9 -14.61 3.91 -17.45
N LYS A 10 -13.78 4.88 -17.84
CA LYS A 10 -13.56 6.16 -17.12
C LYS A 10 -13.27 5.96 -15.63
N VAL A 11 -12.59 4.87 -15.30
CA VAL A 11 -12.22 4.54 -13.93
C VAL A 11 -10.82 5.10 -13.65
N ARG A 12 -10.66 5.77 -12.53
CA ARG A 12 -9.36 6.27 -12.10
C ARG A 12 -8.43 5.11 -11.81
N THR A 13 -7.24 5.15 -12.41
CA THR A 13 -6.23 4.10 -12.30
C THR A 13 -5.00 4.58 -11.54
N ILE A 14 -4.55 3.79 -10.57
CA ILE A 14 -3.36 4.07 -9.77
C ILE A 14 -2.50 2.80 -9.76
N THR A 15 -1.21 2.94 -9.94
CA THR A 15 -0.26 1.83 -9.76
C THR A 15 0.93 2.25 -8.94
N SER A 16 1.54 1.29 -8.24
CA SER A 16 2.76 1.47 -7.47
C SER A 16 3.89 0.65 -8.07
N VAL A 17 5.09 1.23 -8.16
CA VAL A 17 6.26 0.62 -8.78
C VAL A 17 7.53 0.97 -8.02
N HIS A 18 8.56 0.14 -8.21
CA HIS A 18 9.88 0.37 -7.61
C HIS A 18 10.87 1.09 -8.54
N LEU A 19 10.67 1.06 -9.85
CA LEU A 19 11.52 1.65 -10.90
C LEU A 19 12.99 1.18 -10.96
N GLY A 20 13.35 0.09 -10.33
CA GLY A 20 14.73 -0.45 -10.39
C GLY A 20 15.17 -0.82 -11.82
N ASN A 21 14.27 -1.38 -12.60
CA ASN A 21 14.47 -1.69 -14.02
C ASN A 21 13.30 -1.17 -14.84
N LEU A 22 13.59 -0.29 -15.80
CA LEU A 22 12.58 0.34 -16.64
C LEU A 22 13.13 0.49 -18.07
N SER A 23 12.53 -0.21 -19.02
CA SER A 23 12.88 -0.06 -20.43
C SER A 23 12.34 1.25 -21.00
N ASN A 24 12.87 1.69 -22.15
CA ASN A 24 12.33 2.87 -22.85
C ASN A 24 10.87 2.66 -23.25
N GLU A 25 10.52 1.48 -23.72
CA GLU A 25 9.15 1.12 -24.10
C GLU A 25 8.19 1.22 -22.90
N GLN A 26 8.61 0.78 -21.72
CA GLN A 26 7.82 0.90 -20.50
C GLN A 26 7.64 2.37 -20.07
N VAL A 27 8.67 3.20 -20.19
CA VAL A 27 8.58 4.65 -19.93
C VAL A 27 7.52 5.28 -20.83
N GLU A 28 7.63 5.08 -22.13
CA GLU A 28 6.69 5.63 -23.11
C GLU A 28 5.27 5.05 -22.90
N GLY A 29 5.19 3.75 -22.65
CA GLY A 29 3.93 3.05 -22.39
C GLY A 29 3.19 3.56 -21.16
N LEU A 30 3.89 3.85 -20.06
CA LEU A 30 3.31 4.43 -18.86
C LEU A 30 2.72 5.82 -19.11
N MET A 31 3.47 6.69 -19.81
CA MET A 31 3.06 8.07 -20.07
C MET A 31 1.92 8.18 -21.09
N THR A 32 1.73 7.18 -21.95
CA THR A 32 0.67 7.14 -22.97
C THR A 32 -0.49 6.20 -22.64
N SER A 33 -0.49 5.59 -21.44
CA SER A 33 -1.47 4.55 -21.06
C SER A 33 -2.84 5.09 -20.64
N GLY A 34 -2.93 6.37 -20.27
CA GLY A 34 -4.10 6.94 -19.58
C GLY A 34 -4.13 6.62 -18.08
N LEU A 35 -2.97 6.27 -17.50
CA LEU A 35 -2.80 6.13 -16.05
C LEU A 35 -3.01 7.48 -15.37
N ASP A 36 -3.79 7.53 -14.28
CA ASP A 36 -3.99 8.78 -13.54
C ASP A 36 -2.86 9.06 -12.54
N LYS A 37 -2.37 8.01 -11.85
CA LYS A 37 -1.32 8.17 -10.84
C LYS A 37 -0.32 7.02 -10.84
N LEU A 38 0.96 7.38 -10.85
CA LEU A 38 2.09 6.47 -10.66
C LEU A 38 2.76 6.76 -9.32
N ILE A 39 2.71 5.81 -8.41
CA ILE A 39 3.38 5.89 -7.12
C ILE A 39 4.74 5.19 -7.23
N VAL A 40 5.81 5.92 -6.99
CA VAL A 40 7.17 5.40 -6.98
C VAL A 40 7.63 5.22 -5.53
N SER A 41 7.85 3.98 -5.12
CA SER A 41 8.26 3.66 -3.74
C SER A 41 9.78 3.72 -3.60
N VAL A 42 10.30 4.76 -2.92
CA VAL A 42 11.73 4.96 -2.65
C VAL A 42 11.91 5.35 -1.18
N ASP A 43 12.55 4.52 -0.39
CA ASP A 43 12.56 4.62 1.06
C ASP A 43 13.94 5.03 1.59
N GLY A 44 14.50 6.08 1.00
CA GLY A 44 15.76 6.70 1.35
C GLY A 44 16.12 7.82 0.36
N ALA A 45 17.10 8.64 0.69
CA ALA A 45 17.67 9.67 -0.20
C ALA A 45 19.14 9.42 -0.53
N THR A 46 19.78 8.46 0.13
CA THR A 46 21.14 7.98 -0.15
C THR A 46 21.15 6.47 -0.34
N GLN A 47 22.12 5.94 -1.09
CA GLN A 47 22.27 4.51 -1.33
C GLN A 47 22.35 3.71 -0.03
N GLU A 48 23.18 4.18 0.92
CA GLU A 48 23.39 3.49 2.20
C GLU A 48 22.10 3.29 2.99
N VAL A 49 21.24 4.31 3.05
CA VAL A 49 19.97 4.23 3.79
C VAL A 49 18.91 3.47 3.01
N TYR A 50 18.83 3.72 1.71
CA TYR A 50 17.88 3.06 0.82
C TYR A 50 18.06 1.54 0.81
N GLU A 51 19.31 1.06 0.73
CA GLU A 51 19.63 -0.35 0.63
C GLU A 51 19.31 -1.15 1.90
N LYS A 52 19.24 -0.50 3.08
CA LYS A 52 18.84 -1.17 4.34
C LYS A 52 17.46 -1.82 4.23
N TYR A 53 16.54 -1.20 3.52
CA TYR A 53 15.19 -1.74 3.31
C TYR A 53 14.99 -2.32 1.91
N ARG A 54 15.56 -1.68 0.88
CA ARG A 54 15.48 -2.10 -0.52
C ARG A 54 16.75 -2.86 -0.91
N VAL A 55 16.97 -4.00 -0.28
CA VAL A 55 18.18 -4.81 -0.43
C VAL A 55 18.50 -5.10 -1.91
N GLY A 56 19.74 -4.79 -2.32
CA GLY A 56 20.17 -4.94 -3.71
C GLY A 56 19.63 -3.90 -4.69
N GLY A 57 18.90 -2.89 -4.20
CA GLY A 57 18.42 -1.79 -5.02
C GLY A 57 19.51 -0.75 -5.28
N ASP A 58 19.41 -0.07 -6.43
CA ASP A 58 20.28 1.03 -6.85
C ASP A 58 19.44 2.31 -6.90
N ILE A 59 19.66 3.21 -5.93
CA ILE A 59 18.86 4.42 -5.80
C ILE A 59 19.10 5.43 -6.94
N GLU A 60 20.33 5.54 -7.43
CA GLU A 60 20.65 6.46 -8.53
C GLU A 60 19.96 6.01 -9.83
N LYS A 61 19.85 4.71 -10.04
CA LYS A 61 19.09 4.15 -11.16
C LYS A 61 17.60 4.44 -11.04
N VAL A 62 17.05 4.42 -9.82
CA VAL A 62 15.65 4.77 -9.58
C VAL A 62 15.42 6.26 -9.84
N PHE A 63 16.31 7.14 -9.37
CA PHE A 63 16.22 8.59 -9.64
C PHE A 63 16.36 8.90 -11.13
N ALA A 64 17.32 8.28 -11.82
CA ALA A 64 17.46 8.42 -13.26
C ALA A 64 16.19 7.97 -14.01
N ASN A 65 15.57 6.87 -13.58
CA ASN A 65 14.32 6.40 -14.16
C ASN A 65 13.13 7.34 -13.87
N MET A 66 13.06 7.96 -12.70
CA MET A 66 12.07 9.01 -12.43
C MET A 66 12.26 10.22 -13.33
N THR A 67 13.50 10.67 -13.52
CA THR A 67 13.82 11.77 -14.44
C THR A 67 13.38 11.44 -15.87
N ARG A 68 13.68 10.23 -16.37
CA ARG A 68 13.23 9.77 -17.70
C ARG A 68 11.70 9.77 -17.82
N LEU A 69 10.97 9.38 -16.76
CA LEU A 69 9.51 9.45 -16.73
C LEU A 69 9.01 10.89 -16.84
N MET A 70 9.62 11.84 -16.11
CA MET A 70 9.24 13.24 -16.17
C MET A 70 9.54 13.88 -17.52
N GLU A 71 10.64 13.51 -18.17
CA GLU A 71 10.96 13.91 -19.55
C GLU A 71 9.94 13.35 -20.55
N ALA A 72 9.59 12.06 -20.41
CA ALA A 72 8.55 11.44 -21.25
C ALA A 72 7.18 12.06 -21.03
N LYS A 73 6.82 12.33 -19.77
CA LYS A 73 5.59 13.05 -19.40
C LYS A 73 5.48 14.38 -20.16
N LYS A 74 6.57 15.16 -20.18
CA LYS A 74 6.63 16.44 -20.89
C LYS A 74 6.55 16.26 -22.41
N ARG A 75 7.23 15.25 -22.98
CA ARG A 75 7.20 14.98 -24.43
C ARG A 75 5.81 14.60 -24.92
N HIS A 76 5.05 13.85 -24.12
CA HIS A 76 3.72 13.34 -24.48
C HIS A 76 2.57 14.21 -23.99
N ASP A 77 2.84 15.34 -23.35
CA ASP A 77 1.81 16.15 -22.68
C ASP A 77 0.90 15.29 -21.78
N SER A 78 1.53 14.40 -21.01
CA SER A 78 0.83 13.37 -20.26
C SER A 78 0.31 13.90 -18.91
N GLU A 79 -0.95 13.60 -18.59
CA GLU A 79 -1.60 13.98 -17.35
C GLU A 79 -1.26 13.07 -16.16
N VAL A 80 -0.43 12.03 -16.36
CA VAL A 80 -0.07 11.09 -15.27
C VAL A 80 0.55 11.85 -14.09
N ASN A 81 -0.03 11.72 -12.91
CA ASN A 81 0.58 12.24 -11.69
C ASN A 81 1.63 11.27 -11.16
N VAL A 82 2.91 11.62 -11.28
CA VAL A 82 4.04 10.82 -10.74
C VAL A 82 4.36 11.31 -9.34
N VAL A 83 4.25 10.41 -8.36
CA VAL A 83 4.46 10.74 -6.94
C VAL A 83 5.49 9.81 -6.33
N TRP A 84 6.54 10.38 -5.76
CA TRP A 84 7.46 9.65 -4.89
C TRP A 84 6.78 9.37 -3.55
N ASN A 85 6.60 8.10 -3.19
CA ASN A 85 6.17 7.69 -1.86
C ASN A 85 7.39 7.25 -1.05
N PHE A 86 7.65 7.96 0.05
CA PHE A 86 8.70 7.68 1.00
C PHE A 86 8.08 7.10 2.26
N LEU A 87 8.30 5.82 2.52
CA LEU A 87 7.87 5.17 3.76
C LEU A 87 8.81 5.57 4.88
N VAL A 88 8.31 6.33 5.86
CA VAL A 88 9.13 6.82 6.97
C VAL A 88 9.38 5.70 7.97
N MET A 89 10.66 5.44 8.21
CA MET A 89 11.17 4.45 9.15
C MET A 89 12.31 5.07 9.98
N LYS A 90 12.66 4.48 11.11
CA LYS A 90 13.71 4.97 12.01
C LYS A 90 15.05 5.23 11.30
N GLN A 91 15.46 4.34 10.39
CA GLN A 91 16.73 4.47 9.69
C GLN A 91 16.76 5.53 8.60
N ASN A 92 15.58 6.04 8.16
CA ASN A 92 15.51 7.00 7.06
C ASN A 92 14.81 8.33 7.40
N GLU A 93 14.18 8.48 8.59
CA GLU A 93 13.44 9.69 8.96
C GLU A 93 14.30 10.96 8.94
N HIS A 94 15.60 10.85 9.21
CA HIS A 94 16.54 11.96 9.13
C HIS A 94 16.82 12.46 7.70
N GLN A 95 16.37 11.72 6.67
CA GLN A 95 16.56 12.06 5.26
C GLN A 95 15.35 12.72 4.61
N MET A 96 14.29 13.01 5.35
CA MET A 96 13.04 13.54 4.77
C MET A 96 13.25 14.86 4.02
N ASP A 97 14.08 15.78 4.56
CA ASP A 97 14.34 17.06 3.90
C ASP A 97 15.20 16.87 2.63
N MET A 98 16.21 16.02 2.69
CA MET A 98 17.01 15.65 1.52
C MET A 98 16.14 15.02 0.43
N ALA A 99 15.18 14.18 0.81
CA ALA A 99 14.23 13.59 -0.13
C ALA A 99 13.30 14.64 -0.77
N ARG A 100 12.86 15.67 -0.02
CA ARG A 100 12.08 16.79 -0.57
C ARG A 100 12.86 17.58 -1.61
N GLU A 101 14.12 17.92 -1.32
CA GLU A 101 14.97 18.63 -2.28
C GLU A 101 15.20 17.78 -3.54
N ARG A 102 15.50 16.50 -3.39
CA ARG A 102 15.69 15.61 -4.53
C ARG A 102 14.42 15.45 -5.38
N ALA A 103 13.26 15.33 -4.74
CA ALA A 103 11.98 15.29 -5.45
C ALA A 103 11.73 16.57 -6.28
N LYS A 104 12.06 17.74 -5.72
CA LYS A 104 11.97 19.02 -6.40
C LYS A 104 12.91 19.11 -7.60
N GLU A 105 14.15 18.62 -7.47
CA GLU A 105 15.13 18.56 -8.57
C GLU A 105 14.63 17.71 -9.73
N ILE A 106 14.03 16.54 -9.41
CA ILE A 106 13.45 15.61 -10.41
C ILE A 106 12.15 16.16 -10.99
N GLY A 107 11.43 17.01 -10.25
CA GLY A 107 10.13 17.57 -10.65
C GLY A 107 8.95 16.65 -10.33
N VAL A 108 9.03 15.82 -9.28
CA VAL A 108 7.95 14.95 -8.81
C VAL A 108 7.40 15.42 -7.47
N ASP A 109 6.11 15.15 -7.24
CA ASP A 109 5.53 15.30 -5.90
C ASP A 109 6.10 14.23 -4.97
N ILE A 110 6.22 14.55 -3.68
CA ILE A 110 6.63 13.57 -2.66
C ILE A 110 5.57 13.47 -1.57
N THR A 111 5.32 12.24 -1.10
CA THR A 111 4.46 11.94 0.05
C THR A 111 5.23 11.09 1.05
N PHE A 112 5.08 11.41 2.32
CA PHE A 112 5.64 10.64 3.42
C PHE A 112 4.55 9.76 4.02
N SER A 113 4.77 8.45 3.99
CA SER A 113 3.81 7.45 4.46
C SER A 113 4.23 6.88 5.81
N ILE A 114 3.24 6.61 6.65
CA ILE A 114 3.44 5.96 7.95
C ILE A 114 3.74 4.48 7.73
N MET A 115 4.80 4.00 8.36
CA MET A 115 5.10 2.58 8.46
C MET A 115 4.02 1.86 9.28
N ARG A 116 3.60 0.71 8.80
CA ARG A 116 2.76 -0.20 9.57
C ARG A 116 3.60 -1.40 9.99
N THR A 117 3.52 -1.76 11.26
CA THR A 117 4.07 -3.02 11.74
C THR A 117 3.28 -4.16 11.12
N ASN A 118 3.97 -5.19 10.68
CA ASN A 118 3.39 -6.13 9.75
C ASN A 118 3.10 -7.49 10.32
N LEU A 119 2.36 -8.05 9.61
CA LEU A 119 2.03 -9.35 9.12
C LEU A 119 3.28 -10.24 9.09
N LYS A 120 3.51 -11.01 10.15
CA LYS A 120 4.36 -12.19 10.03
C LYS A 120 3.51 -13.30 9.44
N ASP A 121 4.06 -14.01 8.49
CA ASP A 121 3.49 -15.23 7.91
C ASP A 121 2.12 -15.01 7.24
N ASP A 122 1.95 -13.84 6.58
CA ASP A 122 0.75 -13.52 5.81
C ASP A 122 -0.58 -13.45 6.59
N ILE A 123 -0.52 -13.47 7.93
CA ILE A 123 -1.67 -13.33 8.82
C ILE A 123 -1.53 -12.06 9.65
N ILE A 124 -2.63 -11.41 9.97
CA ILE A 124 -2.66 -10.28 10.91
C ILE A 124 -2.24 -10.78 12.30
N GLY A 125 -0.99 -10.57 12.68
CA GLY A 125 -0.48 -10.85 14.01
C GLY A 125 -1.01 -9.85 15.04
N LYS A 126 -0.83 -10.15 16.33
CA LYS A 126 -1.17 -9.20 17.42
C LYS A 126 -0.35 -7.93 17.29
N VAL A 127 -0.97 -6.77 17.48
CA VAL A 127 -0.29 -5.46 17.45
C VAL A 127 0.91 -5.43 18.38
N GLU A 128 0.78 -6.01 19.59
CA GLU A 128 1.86 -6.09 20.57
C GLU A 128 3.10 -6.82 20.03
N ASP A 129 2.90 -8.00 19.43
CA ASP A 129 4.00 -8.82 18.90
C ASP A 129 4.64 -8.14 17.68
N ASN A 130 3.84 -7.53 16.81
CA ASN A 130 4.33 -6.81 15.64
C ASN A 130 5.16 -5.58 16.04
N ILE A 131 4.73 -4.79 17.02
CA ILE A 131 5.51 -3.67 17.56
C ILE A 131 6.86 -4.16 18.09
N LYS A 132 6.88 -5.25 18.84
CA LYS A 132 8.11 -5.84 19.38
C LYS A 132 9.06 -6.30 18.29
N ASN A 133 8.52 -6.97 17.26
CA ASN A 133 9.32 -7.51 16.15
C ASN A 133 9.89 -6.42 15.24
N ASP A 134 9.14 -5.34 15.06
CA ASP A 134 9.48 -4.24 14.13
C ASP A 134 10.01 -3.00 14.84
N ALA A 135 10.32 -3.09 16.15
CA ALA A 135 10.73 -1.94 16.97
C ALA A 135 11.92 -1.16 16.40
N GLU A 136 12.86 -1.85 15.76
CA GLU A 136 14.03 -1.23 15.12
C GLU A 136 13.69 -0.37 13.89
N TRP A 137 12.51 -0.59 13.28
CA TRP A 137 12.04 0.12 12.10
C TRP A 137 11.09 1.27 12.42
N ILE A 138 10.45 1.24 13.59
CA ILE A 138 9.45 2.25 13.98
C ILE A 138 10.14 3.61 14.16
N PRO A 139 9.71 4.67 13.46
CA PRO A 139 10.32 5.99 13.56
C PRO A 139 10.14 6.59 14.95
N GLU A 140 11.10 7.43 15.34
CA GLU A 140 11.05 8.21 16.59
C GLU A 140 10.18 9.46 16.42
N ASN A 141 10.09 9.99 15.19
CA ASN A 141 9.26 11.15 14.86
C ASN A 141 7.79 10.86 15.20
N PRO A 142 7.16 11.61 16.12
CA PRO A 142 5.79 11.34 16.59
C PRO A 142 4.73 11.48 15.50
N ASP A 143 4.97 12.28 14.46
CA ASP A 143 4.04 12.46 13.35
C ASP A 143 3.94 11.21 12.46
N PHE A 144 4.99 10.39 12.47
CA PHE A 144 5.08 9.15 11.68
C PHE A 144 5.08 7.88 12.51
N ASN A 145 5.03 7.99 13.84
CA ASN A 145 4.94 6.86 14.75
C ASN A 145 3.51 6.67 15.29
N PRO A 146 2.73 5.75 14.74
CA PRO A 146 1.35 5.49 15.17
C PRO A 146 1.25 4.60 16.42
N TYR A 147 2.39 4.17 17.00
CA TYR A 147 2.44 3.21 18.08
C TYR A 147 2.88 3.82 19.39
N ASP A 148 2.28 3.38 20.47
CA ASP A 148 2.76 3.53 21.86
C ASP A 148 3.66 2.33 22.17
N LEU A 149 4.97 2.56 22.21
CA LEU A 149 5.95 1.48 22.38
C LEU A 149 5.98 0.93 23.82
N GLU A 150 5.62 1.75 24.83
CA GLU A 150 5.54 1.32 26.21
C GLU A 150 4.32 0.43 26.45
N GLN A 151 3.16 0.88 25.99
CA GLN A 151 1.91 0.14 26.12
C GLN A 151 1.69 -0.90 25.00
N LYS A 152 2.61 -0.96 24.03
CA LYS A 152 2.59 -1.89 22.89
C LYS A 152 1.24 -1.93 22.16
N LYS A 153 0.69 -0.76 21.88
CA LYS A 153 -0.60 -0.60 21.20
C LYS A 153 -0.58 0.52 20.18
N GLN A 154 -1.60 0.58 19.33
CA GLN A 154 -1.80 1.74 18.47
C GLN A 154 -2.24 2.96 19.30
N LYS A 155 -1.64 4.15 19.04
CA LYS A 155 -2.06 5.42 19.66
C LYS A 155 -3.48 5.80 19.26
N LYS A 156 -3.87 5.50 18.02
CA LYS A 156 -5.20 5.79 17.47
C LYS A 156 -5.71 4.54 16.72
N PRO A 157 -6.29 3.56 17.41
CA PRO A 157 -6.89 2.41 16.74
C PRO A 157 -8.07 2.84 15.87
N ILE A 158 -8.34 2.07 14.84
CA ILE A 158 -9.48 2.31 13.95
C ILE A 158 -10.77 2.07 14.75
N LYS A 159 -11.59 3.11 14.92
CA LYS A 159 -12.87 2.99 15.63
C LYS A 159 -13.98 2.39 14.76
N PHE A 160 -13.95 2.66 13.47
CA PHE A 160 -14.89 2.11 12.50
C PHE A 160 -14.20 1.87 11.16
N CYS A 161 -14.16 0.63 10.71
CA CYS A 161 -13.56 0.25 9.44
C CYS A 161 -14.63 0.18 8.35
N LYS A 162 -14.53 1.07 7.34
CA LYS A 162 -15.49 1.13 6.19
C LYS A 162 -15.10 0.22 5.03
N ARG A 163 -13.93 -0.44 5.08
CA ARG A 163 -13.35 -1.15 3.92
C ARG A 163 -14.30 -2.19 3.30
N PRO A 164 -14.99 -3.08 4.04
CA PRO A 164 -15.86 -4.07 3.42
C PRO A 164 -17.11 -3.51 2.70
N TRP A 165 -17.34 -2.19 2.80
CA TRP A 165 -18.41 -1.50 2.06
C TRP A 165 -17.90 -0.65 0.91
N MET A 166 -16.60 -0.34 0.86
CA MET A 166 -16.04 0.65 -0.07
C MET A 166 -14.89 0.11 -0.91
N GLU A 167 -14.22 -0.94 -0.44
CA GLU A 167 -13.00 -1.45 -1.05
C GLU A 167 -13.09 -2.96 -1.22
N THR A 168 -12.37 -3.46 -2.19
CA THR A 168 -12.05 -4.87 -2.34
C THR A 168 -10.61 -5.01 -2.80
N PHE A 169 -9.97 -6.09 -2.43
CA PHE A 169 -8.67 -6.49 -2.93
C PHE A 169 -8.83 -7.81 -3.66
N ILE A 170 -8.36 -7.86 -4.89
CA ILE A 170 -8.36 -9.09 -5.70
C ILE A 170 -6.91 -9.47 -5.93
N ASN A 171 -6.53 -10.64 -5.45
CA ASN A 171 -5.19 -11.15 -5.59
C ASN A 171 -4.96 -11.68 -7.03
N TRP A 172 -3.71 -11.89 -7.40
CA TRP A 172 -3.32 -12.36 -8.74
C TRP A 172 -3.94 -13.72 -9.14
N ASN A 173 -4.27 -14.56 -8.17
CA ASN A 173 -4.94 -15.86 -8.34
C ASN A 173 -6.48 -15.77 -8.35
N GLY A 174 -7.04 -14.56 -8.29
CA GLY A 174 -8.49 -14.32 -8.30
C GLY A 174 -9.15 -14.31 -6.92
N ASP A 175 -8.43 -14.60 -5.85
CA ASP A 175 -8.99 -14.55 -4.50
C ASP A 175 -9.35 -13.12 -4.09
N VAL A 176 -10.52 -12.97 -3.48
CA VAL A 176 -11.11 -11.69 -3.09
C VAL A 176 -11.01 -11.51 -1.58
N PHE A 177 -10.56 -10.33 -1.15
CA PHE A 177 -10.45 -9.93 0.25
C PHE A 177 -11.11 -8.57 0.50
N PRO A 178 -11.64 -8.28 1.69
CA PRO A 178 -12.32 -7.02 1.99
C PRO A 178 -11.35 -5.84 2.17
N CYS A 179 -10.05 -6.12 2.20
CA CYS A 179 -8.99 -5.10 2.27
C CYS A 179 -7.63 -5.71 1.89
N GLY A 180 -6.65 -4.84 1.54
CA GLY A 180 -5.28 -5.25 1.23
C GLY A 180 -4.38 -5.48 2.47
N CYS A 181 -4.97 -5.66 3.65
CA CYS A 181 -4.19 -5.93 4.87
C CYS A 181 -3.84 -7.41 5.05
N VAL A 182 -4.39 -8.28 4.21
CA VAL A 182 -4.12 -9.73 4.21
C VAL A 182 -4.01 -10.17 2.77
N VAL A 183 -2.92 -10.78 2.41
CA VAL A 183 -2.58 -10.94 0.99
C VAL A 183 -2.52 -12.40 0.55
N THR A 184 -2.43 -13.37 1.44
CA THR A 184 -1.98 -14.69 0.97
C THR A 184 -2.72 -15.91 1.50
N GLU A 185 -3.42 -15.83 2.62
CA GLU A 185 -4.14 -17.02 3.09
C GLU A 185 -5.52 -17.15 2.47
N ASN A 186 -5.66 -18.15 1.62
CA ASN A 186 -6.92 -18.55 0.99
C ASN A 186 -8.06 -18.80 2.00
N LYS A 187 -7.72 -19.16 3.24
CA LYS A 187 -8.67 -19.38 4.35
C LYS A 187 -9.62 -18.21 4.59
N TYR A 188 -9.14 -16.97 4.45
CA TYR A 188 -9.93 -15.75 4.67
C TYR A 188 -10.43 -15.12 3.38
N SER A 189 -10.24 -15.78 2.24
CA SER A 189 -10.82 -15.34 0.97
C SER A 189 -12.34 -15.30 1.06
N MET A 190 -12.92 -14.22 0.55
CA MET A 190 -14.37 -14.05 0.43
C MET A 190 -14.96 -14.90 -0.71
N GLY A 191 -14.12 -15.32 -1.66
CA GLY A 191 -14.44 -16.10 -2.86
C GLY A 191 -13.38 -15.87 -3.92
N ASN A 192 -13.56 -16.44 -5.11
CA ASN A 192 -12.63 -16.30 -6.23
C ASN A 192 -13.37 -15.80 -7.49
N VAL A 193 -12.89 -14.70 -8.09
CA VAL A 193 -13.53 -14.07 -9.26
C VAL A 193 -13.39 -14.87 -10.55
N PHE A 194 -12.55 -15.91 -10.58
CA PHE A 194 -12.47 -16.82 -11.71
C PHE A 194 -13.50 -17.95 -11.61
N GLU A 195 -14.15 -18.12 -10.44
CA GLU A 195 -15.11 -19.17 -10.16
C GLU A 195 -16.55 -18.64 -9.96
N THR A 196 -16.66 -17.41 -9.42
CA THR A 196 -17.95 -16.83 -9.02
C THR A 196 -18.01 -15.36 -9.42
N ASP A 197 -19.16 -14.89 -9.88
CA ASP A 197 -19.36 -13.46 -10.19
C ASP A 197 -19.05 -12.57 -8.97
N PHE A 198 -18.31 -11.48 -9.20
CA PHE A 198 -17.91 -10.59 -8.13
C PHE A 198 -19.08 -10.03 -7.32
N LYS A 199 -20.24 -9.78 -7.97
CA LYS A 199 -21.43 -9.28 -7.29
C LYS A 199 -21.97 -10.28 -6.28
N ASP A 200 -21.90 -11.58 -6.59
CA ASP A 200 -22.32 -12.65 -5.69
C ASP A 200 -21.35 -12.81 -4.52
N ILE A 201 -20.04 -12.69 -4.79
CA ILE A 201 -19.03 -12.65 -3.72
C ILE A 201 -19.25 -11.46 -2.79
N TRP A 202 -19.41 -10.26 -3.34
CA TRP A 202 -19.58 -9.01 -2.59
C TRP A 202 -20.84 -8.99 -1.71
N ASN A 203 -21.90 -9.66 -2.13
CA ASN A 203 -23.14 -9.79 -1.40
C ASN A 203 -23.28 -11.15 -0.69
N GLY A 204 -22.26 -11.99 -0.76
CA GLY A 204 -22.24 -13.33 -0.17
C GLY A 204 -22.06 -13.33 1.34
N GLU A 205 -22.26 -14.50 1.92
CA GLU A 205 -22.26 -14.72 3.39
C GLU A 205 -21.01 -14.23 4.08
N LYS A 206 -19.82 -14.43 3.47
CA LYS A 206 -18.54 -14.01 4.06
C LYS A 206 -18.41 -12.48 4.15
N TYR A 207 -18.83 -11.73 3.11
CA TYR A 207 -18.87 -10.27 3.17
C TYR A 207 -19.91 -9.75 4.16
N ILE A 208 -21.06 -10.43 4.22
CA ILE A 208 -22.11 -10.11 5.21
C ILE A 208 -21.57 -10.33 6.63
N ALA A 209 -20.90 -11.45 6.89
CA ALA A 209 -20.28 -11.75 8.17
C ALA A 209 -19.20 -10.72 8.55
N ALA A 210 -18.32 -10.37 7.61
CA ALA A 210 -17.31 -9.32 7.83
C ALA A 210 -17.92 -7.96 8.20
N ARG A 211 -19.03 -7.59 7.54
CA ARG A 211 -19.76 -6.35 7.85
C ARG A 211 -20.45 -6.42 9.20
N LYS A 212 -21.08 -7.55 9.55
CA LYS A 212 -21.70 -7.79 10.86
C LYS A 212 -20.67 -7.69 11.99
N GLU A 213 -19.49 -8.30 11.82
CA GLU A 213 -18.39 -8.22 12.78
C GLU A 213 -18.01 -6.77 13.11
N LEU A 214 -17.92 -5.92 12.08
CA LEU A 214 -17.56 -4.51 12.24
C LEU A 214 -18.71 -3.63 12.79
N LEU A 215 -19.92 -4.17 12.83
CA LEU A 215 -21.11 -3.55 13.46
C LEU A 215 -21.43 -4.15 14.82
N ASP A 216 -20.56 -5.00 15.39
CA ASP A 216 -20.79 -5.74 16.64
C ASP A 216 -22.08 -6.58 16.62
N GLN A 217 -22.45 -7.06 15.45
CA GLN A 217 -23.61 -7.93 15.28
C GLN A 217 -23.18 -9.41 15.34
N PRO A 218 -24.02 -10.29 15.90
CA PRO A 218 -23.74 -11.73 15.94
C PRO A 218 -23.53 -12.31 14.54
N ASN A 219 -22.50 -13.12 14.40
CA ASN A 219 -22.25 -13.91 13.20
C ASN A 219 -21.45 -15.18 13.57
N ASP A 220 -21.63 -16.25 12.78
CA ASP A 220 -21.04 -17.56 13.02
C ASP A 220 -19.80 -17.82 12.13
N LEU A 221 -19.46 -16.90 11.23
CA LEU A 221 -18.34 -17.05 10.30
C LEU A 221 -17.13 -16.23 10.78
N GLU A 222 -16.03 -16.93 11.00
CA GLU A 222 -14.75 -16.27 11.24
C GLU A 222 -14.23 -15.66 9.93
N THR A 223 -14.01 -14.34 9.95
CA THR A 223 -13.47 -13.59 8.83
C THR A 223 -12.18 -12.90 9.23
N ILE A 224 -11.46 -12.34 8.25
CA ILE A 224 -10.28 -11.52 8.53
C ILE A 224 -10.61 -10.29 9.39
N CYS A 225 -11.84 -9.77 9.34
CA CYS A 225 -12.29 -8.66 10.17
C CYS A 225 -12.35 -9.04 11.65
N HIS A 226 -12.72 -10.30 11.96
CA HIS A 226 -12.65 -10.86 13.31
C HIS A 226 -11.21 -10.85 13.85
N LEU A 227 -10.25 -11.35 13.07
CA LEU A 227 -8.83 -11.32 13.47
C LEU A 227 -8.30 -9.91 13.65
N CYS A 228 -8.67 -8.99 12.77
CA CYS A 228 -8.28 -7.59 12.86
C CYS A 228 -8.72 -6.96 14.20
N LYS A 229 -9.95 -7.26 14.63
CA LYS A 229 -10.50 -6.83 15.91
C LYS A 229 -9.80 -7.54 17.09
N ALA A 230 -9.72 -8.85 17.07
CA ALA A 230 -9.11 -9.66 18.11
C ALA A 230 -7.62 -9.32 18.35
N ASN A 231 -6.93 -8.87 17.31
CA ASN A 231 -5.49 -8.54 17.35
C ASN A 231 -5.22 -7.04 17.58
N GLY A 232 -6.22 -6.21 17.90
CA GLY A 232 -6.05 -4.84 18.37
C GLY A 232 -5.88 -3.77 17.29
N TYR A 233 -6.16 -4.07 16.01
CA TYR A 233 -6.13 -3.08 14.93
C TYR A 233 -7.41 -2.26 14.82
N TYR A 234 -8.50 -2.80 15.29
CA TYR A 234 -9.81 -2.17 15.32
C TYR A 234 -10.39 -2.29 16.73
N THR A 235 -10.93 -1.18 17.23
CA THR A 235 -11.67 -1.12 18.51
C THR A 235 -13.01 -0.46 18.25
N PRO A 236 -14.13 -1.10 18.55
CA PRO A 236 -15.46 -0.50 18.37
C PRO A 236 -15.63 0.79 19.16
#